data_b456485b27ab5b318af07799b92179ca
#
_entry.id   b456485b27ab5b318af07799b92179ca
#
_cell.length_a   1.000
_cell.length_b   1.000
_cell.length_c   1.000
_cell.angle_alpha   90.00
_cell.angle_beta   90.00
_cell.angle_gamma   90.00
#
_symmetry.space_group_name_H-M   'P 1'
#
loop_
_entity.id
_entity.type
_entity.pdbx_description
1 polymer ?
#
loop_
_entity_poly.entity_id
_entity_poly.type
_entity_poly.pdbx_seq_one_letter_code
_entity_poly.pdbx_strand_id
1 'polypeptide(L)'
;MPSVRKSYDEELLQLDTLLARMGHEAGAAIESALTALRNDDIELARSVVARDSQIDAGEHEIEHRCLQLLLRQQPVASDLRKVGTALKMVTDVERIGDQASDIAELVLHLHAKSTDAVGVLEDILKMGDDVLKMVKRSIAAYVQVDLAVAAEVIAHDDVIDAAFARISSEIAQYIAAHPTEAETALDLFMVTKYLERLGDHAVNVAEWVEFLKTGVHKSRKIV
;
A
#
# COMPACT_ATOMS: atom_id res chain seq x y z
N MET A 1 -30.22 -18.40 -21.45
CA MET A 1 -29.65 -18.13 -20.11
C MET A 1 -28.14 -18.39 -20.19
N PRO A 2 -27.24 -17.51 -19.69
CA PRO A 2 -25.84 -17.85 -19.59
C PRO A 2 -25.67 -19.12 -18.75
N SER A 3 -24.68 -19.96 -19.09
CA SER A 3 -24.39 -21.15 -18.27
C SER A 3 -23.93 -20.68 -16.87
N VAL A 4 -24.20 -21.46 -15.83
CA VAL A 4 -23.77 -21.16 -14.44
C VAL A 4 -22.28 -20.83 -14.38
N ARG A 5 -21.47 -21.52 -15.18
CA ARG A 5 -20.01 -21.28 -15.28
C ARG A 5 -19.71 -19.88 -15.84
N LYS A 6 -20.42 -19.42 -16.88
CA LYS A 6 -20.21 -18.09 -17.46
C LYS A 6 -20.51 -16.97 -16.45
N SER A 7 -21.58 -17.11 -15.67
CA SER A 7 -21.91 -16.17 -14.59
C SER A 7 -20.81 -16.12 -13.52
N TYR A 8 -20.24 -17.27 -13.18
CA TYR A 8 -19.16 -17.36 -12.19
C TYR A 8 -17.85 -16.71 -12.68
N ASP A 9 -17.47 -16.96 -13.95
CA ASP A 9 -16.30 -16.32 -14.54
C ASP A 9 -16.45 -14.78 -14.61
N GLU A 10 -17.66 -14.28 -14.83
CA GLU A 10 -18.00 -12.85 -14.77
C GLU A 10 -17.85 -12.28 -13.34
N GLU A 11 -18.26 -13.01 -12.32
CA GLU A 11 -18.11 -12.62 -10.90
C GLU A 11 -16.62 -12.56 -10.49
N LEU A 12 -15.79 -13.53 -10.93
CA LEU A 12 -14.35 -13.50 -10.70
C LEU A 12 -13.65 -12.32 -11.39
N LEU A 13 -14.08 -11.96 -12.61
CA LEU A 13 -13.55 -10.79 -13.30
C LEU A 13 -13.93 -9.48 -12.60
N GLN A 14 -15.16 -9.41 -12.07
CA GLN A 14 -15.59 -8.25 -11.27
C GLN A 14 -14.76 -8.10 -10.01
N LEU A 15 -14.44 -9.21 -9.33
CA LEU A 15 -13.58 -9.20 -8.14
C LEU A 15 -12.20 -8.62 -8.44
N ASP A 16 -11.55 -9.06 -9.54
CA ASP A 16 -10.27 -8.51 -9.98
C ASP A 16 -10.34 -7.02 -10.29
N THR A 17 -11.42 -6.60 -10.94
CA THR A 17 -11.64 -5.19 -11.31
C THR A 17 -11.78 -4.31 -10.07
N LEU A 18 -12.51 -4.79 -9.05
CA LEU A 18 -12.68 -4.06 -7.78
C LEU A 18 -11.36 -3.93 -7.03
N LEU A 19 -10.60 -5.03 -6.92
CA LEU A 19 -9.31 -5.01 -6.23
C LEU A 19 -8.28 -4.11 -6.95
N ALA A 20 -8.24 -4.17 -8.28
CA ALA A 20 -7.38 -3.28 -9.08
C ALA A 20 -7.77 -1.80 -8.88
N ARG A 21 -9.07 -1.47 -8.87
CA ARG A 21 -9.58 -0.12 -8.61
C ARG A 21 -9.15 0.37 -7.23
N MET A 22 -9.38 -0.42 -6.18
CA MET A 22 -8.99 -0.09 -4.81
C MET A 22 -7.48 0.14 -4.70
N GLY A 23 -6.65 -0.69 -5.36
CA GLY A 23 -5.20 -0.50 -5.41
C GLY A 23 -4.77 0.79 -6.11
N HIS A 24 -5.48 1.21 -7.17
CA HIS A 24 -5.23 2.49 -7.81
C HIS A 24 -5.64 3.68 -6.91
N GLU A 25 -6.75 3.55 -6.19
CA GLU A 25 -7.22 4.57 -5.23
C GLU A 25 -6.23 4.73 -4.08
N ALA A 26 -5.71 3.63 -3.52
CA ALA A 26 -4.65 3.66 -2.51
C ALA A 26 -3.35 4.29 -3.03
N GLY A 27 -2.93 3.95 -4.25
CA GLY A 27 -1.77 4.59 -4.90
C GLY A 27 -1.96 6.10 -5.12
N ALA A 28 -3.17 6.54 -5.48
CA ALA A 28 -3.50 7.96 -5.62
C ALA A 28 -3.51 8.70 -4.27
N ALA A 29 -3.91 8.02 -3.19
CA ALA A 29 -3.84 8.57 -1.83
C ALA A 29 -2.39 8.83 -1.41
N ILE A 30 -1.46 7.87 -1.62
CA ILE A 30 -0.02 8.06 -1.38
C ILE A 30 0.52 9.25 -2.17
N GLU A 31 0.24 9.31 -3.48
CA GLU A 31 0.71 10.40 -4.35
C GLU A 31 0.23 11.77 -3.87
N SER A 32 -1.03 11.83 -3.42
CA SER A 32 -1.62 13.05 -2.86
C SER A 32 -1.00 13.42 -1.52
N ALA A 33 -0.76 12.45 -0.62
CA ALA A 33 -0.13 12.68 0.68
C ALA A 33 1.32 13.18 0.53
N LEU A 34 2.11 12.57 -0.37
CA LEU A 34 3.47 13.03 -0.68
C LEU A 34 3.48 14.42 -1.33
N THR A 35 2.50 14.72 -2.18
CA THR A 35 2.35 16.05 -2.79
C THR A 35 1.99 17.10 -1.74
N ALA A 36 1.10 16.75 -0.80
CA ALA A 36 0.74 17.61 0.32
C ALA A 36 1.94 17.89 1.23
N LEU A 37 2.75 16.86 1.54
CA LEU A 37 3.98 16.99 2.34
C LEU A 37 5.00 17.89 1.63
N ARG A 38 5.21 17.70 0.33
CA ARG A 38 6.18 18.46 -0.47
C ARG A 38 5.83 19.95 -0.55
N ASN A 39 4.54 20.28 -0.60
CA ASN A 39 4.05 21.62 -0.87
C ASN A 39 3.44 22.31 0.37
N ASP A 40 3.46 21.65 1.54
CA ASP A 40 2.73 22.11 2.75
C ASP A 40 1.24 22.40 2.47
N ASP A 41 0.60 21.52 1.64
CA ASP A 41 -0.79 21.71 1.17
C ASP A 41 -1.78 21.01 2.12
N ILE A 42 -2.28 21.79 3.09
CA ILE A 42 -3.23 21.30 4.11
C ILE A 42 -4.60 20.92 3.53
N GLU A 43 -5.06 21.56 2.46
CA GLU A 43 -6.36 21.22 1.87
C GLU A 43 -6.28 19.88 1.12
N LEU A 44 -5.16 19.64 0.44
CA LEU A 44 -4.91 18.33 -0.17
C LEU A 44 -4.77 17.25 0.90
N ALA A 45 -4.03 17.49 2.00
CA ALA A 45 -3.90 16.55 3.11
C ALA A 45 -5.28 16.19 3.71
N ARG A 46 -6.12 17.19 4.02
CA ARG A 46 -7.50 16.96 4.50
C ARG A 46 -8.32 16.13 3.53
N SER A 47 -8.14 16.34 2.22
CA SER A 47 -8.86 15.57 1.21
C SER A 47 -8.46 14.11 1.16
N VAL A 48 -7.19 13.78 1.47
CA VAL A 48 -6.71 12.39 1.59
C VAL A 48 -7.39 11.73 2.78
N VAL A 49 -7.30 12.33 3.98
CA VAL A 49 -7.95 11.81 5.21
C VAL A 49 -9.45 11.59 5.00
N ALA A 50 -10.15 12.53 4.37
CA ALA A 50 -11.60 12.41 4.14
C ALA A 50 -11.99 11.28 3.17
N ARG A 51 -11.08 10.84 2.30
CA ARG A 51 -11.34 9.76 1.33
C ARG A 51 -11.01 8.36 1.82
N ASP A 52 -10.36 8.24 2.95
CA ASP A 52 -9.93 6.96 3.54
C ASP A 52 -11.11 5.98 3.68
N SER A 53 -12.25 6.44 4.19
CA SER A 53 -13.48 5.66 4.29
C SER A 53 -13.99 5.06 2.97
N GLN A 54 -13.53 5.54 1.82
CA GLN A 54 -13.88 4.96 0.51
C GLN A 54 -13.06 3.70 0.24
N ILE A 55 -11.82 3.66 0.71
CA ILE A 55 -10.95 2.48 0.63
C ILE A 55 -11.48 1.39 1.56
N ASP A 56 -11.88 1.74 2.80
CA ASP A 56 -12.53 0.82 3.75
C ASP A 56 -13.80 0.20 3.17
N ALA A 57 -14.66 1.03 2.56
CA ALA A 57 -15.87 0.54 1.91
C ALA A 57 -15.54 -0.42 0.74
N GLY A 58 -14.44 -0.17 0.03
CA GLY A 58 -13.92 -1.06 -1.01
C GLY A 58 -13.47 -2.41 -0.46
N GLU A 59 -12.75 -2.42 0.67
CA GLU A 59 -12.37 -3.65 1.38
C GLU A 59 -13.60 -4.48 1.73
N HIS A 60 -14.57 -3.90 2.42
CA HIS A 60 -15.79 -4.59 2.81
C HIS A 60 -16.59 -5.15 1.63
N GLU A 61 -16.66 -4.41 0.49
CA GLU A 61 -17.33 -4.91 -0.72
C GLU A 61 -16.59 -6.14 -1.28
N ILE A 62 -15.26 -6.11 -1.35
CA ILE A 62 -14.43 -7.20 -1.89
C ILE A 62 -14.53 -8.43 -0.99
N GLU A 63 -14.39 -8.27 0.33
CA GLU A 63 -14.54 -9.35 1.29
C GLU A 63 -15.91 -10.03 1.17
N HIS A 64 -16.98 -9.23 1.14
CA HIS A 64 -18.35 -9.74 1.00
C HIS A 64 -18.51 -10.56 -0.29
N ARG A 65 -17.99 -10.09 -1.42
CA ARG A 65 -18.01 -10.81 -2.70
C ARG A 65 -17.22 -12.12 -2.65
N CYS A 66 -16.03 -12.10 -2.04
CA CYS A 66 -15.23 -13.31 -1.85
C CYS A 66 -16.00 -14.37 -1.04
N LEU A 67 -16.61 -13.98 0.08
CA LEU A 67 -17.43 -14.88 0.90
C LEU A 67 -18.65 -15.42 0.14
N GLN A 68 -19.32 -14.59 -0.66
CA GLN A 68 -20.43 -15.05 -1.51
C GLN A 68 -19.98 -16.07 -2.56
N LEU A 69 -18.81 -15.86 -3.21
CA LEU A 69 -18.23 -16.79 -4.17
C LEU A 69 -17.92 -18.14 -3.52
N LEU A 70 -17.32 -18.13 -2.32
CA LEU A 70 -17.01 -19.36 -1.57
C LEU A 70 -18.29 -20.12 -1.20
N LEU A 71 -19.34 -19.44 -0.73
CA LEU A 71 -20.58 -20.05 -0.29
C LEU A 71 -21.41 -20.63 -1.44
N ARG A 72 -21.50 -19.91 -2.57
CA ARG A 72 -22.43 -20.26 -3.65
C ARG A 72 -21.82 -21.21 -4.68
N GLN A 73 -20.52 -21.12 -4.95
CA GLN A 73 -19.88 -21.75 -6.11
C GLN A 73 -18.93 -22.88 -5.73
N GLN A 74 -18.56 -23.01 -4.45
CA GLN A 74 -17.60 -24.01 -3.97
C GLN A 74 -16.35 -24.10 -4.87
N PRO A 75 -15.60 -22.99 -5.04
CA PRO A 75 -14.49 -22.93 -5.97
C PRO A 75 -13.41 -23.96 -5.63
N VAL A 76 -12.75 -24.48 -6.68
CA VAL A 76 -11.69 -25.50 -6.54
C VAL A 76 -10.42 -25.04 -7.24
N ALA A 77 -9.30 -25.55 -6.80
CA ALA A 77 -7.98 -25.33 -7.41
C ALA A 77 -7.68 -23.85 -7.71
N SER A 78 -7.55 -23.47 -8.97
CA SER A 78 -7.20 -22.12 -9.41
C SER A 78 -8.20 -21.07 -8.96
N ASP A 79 -9.47 -21.38 -8.99
CA ASP A 79 -10.54 -20.43 -8.63
C ASP A 79 -10.52 -20.17 -7.11
N LEU A 80 -10.29 -21.21 -6.30
CA LEU A 80 -10.11 -21.06 -4.85
C LEU A 80 -8.87 -20.21 -4.53
N ARG A 81 -7.74 -20.42 -5.25
CA ARG A 81 -6.55 -19.59 -5.08
C ARG A 81 -6.85 -18.12 -5.41
N LYS A 82 -7.59 -17.87 -6.48
CA LYS A 82 -7.95 -16.50 -6.89
C LYS A 82 -8.75 -15.77 -5.81
N VAL A 83 -9.82 -16.40 -5.29
CA VAL A 83 -10.64 -15.82 -4.21
C VAL A 83 -9.82 -15.67 -2.92
N GLY A 84 -9.00 -16.66 -2.58
CA GLY A 84 -8.11 -16.61 -1.40
C GLY A 84 -7.06 -15.53 -1.50
N THR A 85 -6.47 -15.33 -2.68
CA THR A 85 -5.54 -14.22 -2.96
C THR A 85 -6.24 -12.88 -2.76
N ALA A 86 -7.43 -12.67 -3.34
CA ALA A 86 -8.18 -11.43 -3.22
C ALA A 86 -8.50 -11.10 -1.75
N LEU A 87 -8.94 -12.09 -0.94
CA LEU A 87 -9.20 -11.93 0.50
C LEU A 87 -7.96 -11.53 1.31
N LYS A 88 -6.77 -11.90 0.86
CA LYS A 88 -5.53 -11.54 1.55
C LYS A 88 -5.00 -10.19 1.09
N MET A 89 -5.01 -9.97 -0.22
CA MET A 89 -4.52 -8.71 -0.79
C MET A 89 -5.38 -7.51 -0.39
N VAL A 90 -6.69 -7.69 -0.24
CA VAL A 90 -7.59 -6.56 0.08
C VAL A 90 -7.20 -5.87 1.38
N THR A 91 -6.81 -6.65 2.41
CA THR A 91 -6.34 -6.09 3.69
C THR A 91 -4.99 -5.37 3.53
N ASP A 92 -4.06 -5.90 2.71
CA ASP A 92 -2.80 -5.19 2.45
C ASP A 92 -3.06 -3.87 1.70
N VAL A 93 -4.02 -3.84 0.77
CA VAL A 93 -4.38 -2.61 0.02
C VAL A 93 -5.10 -1.59 0.91
N GLU A 94 -5.96 -2.04 1.84
CA GLU A 94 -6.57 -1.16 2.86
C GLU A 94 -5.49 -0.54 3.74
N ARG A 95 -4.54 -1.34 4.24
CA ARG A 95 -3.40 -0.83 5.03
C ARG A 95 -2.55 0.18 4.28
N ILE A 96 -2.42 0.06 2.97
CA ILE A 96 -1.77 1.07 2.13
C ILE A 96 -2.58 2.37 2.14
N GLY A 97 -3.90 2.31 2.09
CA GLY A 97 -4.78 3.49 2.21
C GLY A 97 -4.65 4.16 3.57
N ASP A 98 -4.81 3.38 4.66
CA ASP A 98 -4.68 3.84 6.05
C ASP A 98 -3.37 4.63 6.26
N GLN A 99 -2.25 4.08 5.81
CA GLN A 99 -0.95 4.72 6.01
C GLN A 99 -0.75 5.96 5.15
N ALA A 100 -1.39 6.03 3.98
CA ALA A 100 -1.42 7.27 3.20
C ALA A 100 -2.23 8.36 3.93
N SER A 101 -3.33 7.98 4.59
CA SER A 101 -4.13 8.85 5.46
C SER A 101 -3.33 9.31 6.68
N ASP A 102 -2.63 8.38 7.37
CA ASP A 102 -1.74 8.69 8.50
C ASP A 102 -0.63 9.70 8.11
N ILE A 103 -0.01 9.53 6.94
CA ILE A 103 0.98 10.50 6.42
C ILE A 103 0.31 11.87 6.20
N ALA A 104 -0.90 11.91 5.64
CA ALA A 104 -1.62 13.17 5.42
C ALA A 104 -2.00 13.85 6.75
N GLU A 105 -2.36 13.10 7.80
CA GLU A 105 -2.57 13.65 9.13
C GLU A 105 -1.30 14.28 9.70
N LEU A 106 -0.13 13.63 9.50
CA LEU A 106 1.14 14.22 9.92
C LEU A 106 1.48 15.49 9.14
N VAL A 107 1.08 15.62 7.88
CA VAL A 107 1.22 16.89 7.14
C VAL A 107 0.46 18.02 7.83
N LEU A 108 -0.75 17.75 8.36
CA LEU A 108 -1.52 18.75 9.12
C LEU A 108 -0.80 19.16 10.42
N HIS A 109 -0.10 18.23 11.09
CA HIS A 109 0.70 18.52 12.28
C HIS A 109 1.99 19.28 11.97
N LEU A 110 2.60 19.00 10.80
CA LEU A 110 3.83 19.64 10.33
C LEU A 110 3.61 21.04 9.75
N HIS A 111 2.35 21.39 9.44
CA HIS A 111 2.01 22.67 8.84
C HIS A 111 2.60 23.87 9.61
N ALA A 112 3.21 24.77 8.89
CA ALA A 112 3.90 25.97 9.43
C ALA A 112 5.08 25.65 10.38
N LYS A 113 5.51 24.38 10.54
CA LYS A 113 6.75 24.02 11.25
C LYS A 113 7.94 24.09 10.28
N SER A 114 9.13 24.34 10.81
CA SER A 114 10.37 24.41 10.01
C SER A 114 10.92 23.01 9.75
N THR A 115 10.28 22.27 8.83
CA THR A 115 10.69 20.90 8.47
C THR A 115 12.06 20.87 7.78
N ASP A 116 12.41 21.91 7.04
CA ASP A 116 13.71 22.04 6.36
C ASP A 116 14.90 22.07 7.33
N ALA A 117 14.68 22.54 8.55
CA ALA A 117 15.73 22.59 9.58
C ALA A 117 16.25 21.20 9.95
N VAL A 118 15.42 20.16 9.86
CA VAL A 118 15.82 18.77 10.12
C VAL A 118 16.69 18.18 9.01
N GLY A 119 16.59 18.72 7.77
CA GLY A 119 17.45 18.38 6.64
C GLY A 119 17.20 17.03 5.96
N VAL A 120 16.16 16.29 6.37
CA VAL A 120 15.84 14.94 5.84
C VAL A 120 14.62 14.89 4.91
N LEU A 121 13.90 16.01 4.77
CA LEU A 121 12.63 16.04 4.02
C LEU A 121 12.79 15.57 2.56
N GLU A 122 13.84 15.99 1.89
CA GLU A 122 14.14 15.60 0.50
C GLU A 122 14.36 14.07 0.38
N ASP A 123 15.05 13.46 1.34
CA ASP A 123 15.29 12.02 1.36
C ASP A 123 14.03 11.22 1.70
N ILE A 124 13.17 11.73 2.59
CA ILE A 124 11.85 11.18 2.86
C ILE A 124 10.99 11.19 1.59
N LEU A 125 10.97 12.30 0.86
CA LEU A 125 10.21 12.42 -0.39
C LEU A 125 10.73 11.48 -1.48
N LYS A 126 12.06 11.28 -1.59
CA LYS A 126 12.64 10.29 -2.52
C LYS A 126 12.23 8.87 -2.15
N MET A 127 12.34 8.52 -0.86
CA MET A 127 11.85 7.22 -0.35
C MET A 127 10.37 7.04 -0.67
N GLY A 128 9.54 8.06 -0.48
CA GLY A 128 8.12 8.06 -0.80
C GLY A 128 7.84 7.83 -2.29
N ASP A 129 8.57 8.50 -3.18
CA ASP A 129 8.45 8.32 -4.63
C ASP A 129 8.83 6.88 -5.06
N ASP A 130 9.79 6.24 -4.39
CA ASP A 130 10.17 4.86 -4.67
C ASP A 130 9.13 3.86 -4.13
N VAL A 131 8.61 4.07 -2.92
CA VAL A 131 7.51 3.28 -2.35
C VAL A 131 6.25 3.39 -3.21
N LEU A 132 5.89 4.58 -3.69
CA LEU A 132 4.75 4.77 -4.61
C LEU A 132 4.92 3.93 -5.88
N LYS A 133 6.14 3.87 -6.44
CA LYS A 133 6.45 3.00 -7.60
C LYS A 133 6.27 1.54 -7.25
N MET A 134 6.74 1.09 -6.07
CA MET A 134 6.56 -0.30 -5.61
C MET A 134 5.09 -0.67 -5.53
N VAL A 135 4.25 0.17 -4.90
CA VAL A 135 2.79 -0.04 -4.80
C VAL A 135 2.15 -0.10 -6.18
N LYS A 136 2.39 0.88 -7.05
CA LYS A 136 1.85 0.87 -8.42
C LYS A 136 2.25 -0.38 -9.20
N ARG A 137 3.50 -0.85 -9.04
CA ARG A 137 4.02 -2.05 -9.71
C ARG A 137 3.45 -3.35 -9.12
N SER A 138 3.25 -3.44 -7.81
CA SER A 138 2.64 -4.62 -7.19
C SER A 138 1.19 -4.83 -7.65
N ILE A 139 0.41 -3.75 -7.75
CA ILE A 139 -0.96 -3.80 -8.32
C ILE A 139 -0.93 -4.16 -9.80
N ALA A 140 -0.01 -3.60 -10.60
CA ALA A 140 0.14 -3.96 -12.01
C ALA A 140 0.53 -5.43 -12.18
N ALA A 141 1.42 -5.95 -11.34
CA ALA A 141 1.81 -7.36 -11.31
C ALA A 141 0.60 -8.27 -11.03
N TYR A 142 -0.29 -7.88 -10.11
CA TYR A 142 -1.53 -8.61 -9.85
C TYR A 142 -2.44 -8.65 -11.08
N VAL A 143 -2.71 -7.49 -11.68
CA VAL A 143 -3.62 -7.39 -12.84
C VAL A 143 -3.14 -8.23 -14.02
N GLN A 144 -1.82 -8.29 -14.24
CA GLN A 144 -1.20 -9.02 -15.37
C GLN A 144 -0.75 -10.44 -14.99
N VAL A 145 -0.82 -10.81 -13.71
CA VAL A 145 -0.25 -12.04 -13.12
C VAL A 145 1.23 -12.20 -13.54
N ASP A 146 1.99 -11.10 -13.42
CA ASP A 146 3.38 -10.99 -13.86
C ASP A 146 4.35 -11.26 -12.70
N LEU A 147 4.96 -12.47 -12.72
CA LEU A 147 5.91 -12.90 -11.71
C LEU A 147 7.25 -12.14 -11.77
N ALA A 148 7.65 -11.66 -12.94
CA ALA A 148 8.91 -10.92 -13.05
C ALA A 148 8.78 -9.55 -12.37
N VAL A 149 7.69 -8.85 -12.62
CA VAL A 149 7.39 -7.57 -11.93
C VAL A 149 7.22 -7.79 -10.42
N ALA A 150 6.53 -8.86 -10.00
CA ALA A 150 6.38 -9.19 -8.58
C ALA A 150 7.76 -9.41 -7.91
N ALA A 151 8.64 -10.18 -8.53
CA ALA A 151 9.99 -10.42 -8.02
C ALA A 151 10.84 -9.14 -7.93
N GLU A 152 10.69 -8.22 -8.89
CA GLU A 152 11.38 -6.92 -8.83
C GLU A 152 10.87 -6.04 -7.67
N VAL A 153 9.56 -6.07 -7.36
CA VAL A 153 8.99 -5.36 -6.21
C VAL A 153 9.57 -5.93 -4.91
N ILE A 154 9.58 -7.25 -4.75
CA ILE A 154 10.13 -7.93 -3.57
C ILE A 154 11.62 -7.59 -3.40
N ALA A 155 12.40 -7.62 -4.47
CA ALA A 155 13.83 -7.31 -4.41
C ALA A 155 14.13 -5.83 -4.13
N HIS A 156 13.18 -4.92 -4.37
CA HIS A 156 13.37 -3.49 -4.11
C HIS A 156 13.23 -3.11 -2.64
N ASP A 157 12.69 -3.98 -1.81
CA ASP A 157 12.45 -3.76 -0.38
C ASP A 157 13.73 -3.41 0.38
N ASP A 158 14.84 -4.10 0.10
CA ASP A 158 16.16 -3.82 0.69
C ASP A 158 16.59 -2.35 0.50
N VAL A 159 16.16 -1.70 -0.60
CA VAL A 159 16.48 -0.28 -0.88
C VAL A 159 15.66 0.63 0.04
N ILE A 160 14.39 0.29 0.29
CA ILE A 160 13.52 1.04 1.20
C ILE A 160 14.01 0.89 2.63
N ASP A 161 14.36 -0.33 3.06
CA ASP A 161 14.91 -0.61 4.39
C ASP A 161 16.22 0.18 4.64
N ALA A 162 17.10 0.20 3.67
CA ALA A 162 18.34 0.98 3.76
C ALA A 162 18.08 2.49 3.86
N ALA A 163 17.10 3.02 3.10
CA ALA A 163 16.70 4.42 3.18
C ALA A 163 16.10 4.74 4.54
N PHE A 164 15.18 3.89 5.05
CA PHE A 164 14.59 4.02 6.38
C PHE A 164 15.66 4.06 7.48
N ALA A 165 16.60 3.12 7.47
CA ALA A 165 17.66 3.04 8.47
C ALA A 165 18.54 4.31 8.47
N ARG A 166 18.91 4.81 7.28
CA ARG A 166 19.70 6.03 7.12
C ARG A 166 18.96 7.26 7.64
N ILE A 167 17.75 7.50 7.17
CA ILE A 167 16.93 8.66 7.57
C ILE A 167 16.67 8.64 9.07
N SER A 168 16.33 7.48 9.64
CA SER A 168 16.11 7.30 11.08
C SER A 168 17.36 7.68 11.90
N SER A 169 18.55 7.30 11.44
CA SER A 169 19.81 7.67 12.09
C SER A 169 20.06 9.17 12.04
N GLU A 170 19.80 9.83 10.93
CA GLU A 170 19.95 11.28 10.77
C GLU A 170 18.99 12.04 11.67
N ILE A 171 17.71 11.61 11.74
CA ILE A 171 16.71 12.20 12.66
C ILE A 171 17.14 12.05 14.12
N ALA A 172 17.63 10.87 14.51
CA ALA A 172 18.10 10.65 15.88
C ALA A 172 19.28 11.57 16.26
N GLN A 173 20.22 11.77 15.34
CA GLN A 173 21.33 12.72 15.52
C GLN A 173 20.83 14.16 15.62
N TYR A 174 19.87 14.54 14.80
CA TYR A 174 19.27 15.86 14.84
C TYR A 174 18.59 16.15 16.19
N ILE A 175 17.77 15.20 16.69
CA ILE A 175 17.11 15.33 18.00
C ILE A 175 18.12 15.51 19.14
N ALA A 176 19.23 14.74 19.09
CA ALA A 176 20.28 14.85 20.11
C ALA A 176 20.95 16.25 20.12
N ALA A 177 21.08 16.88 18.95
CA ALA A 177 21.66 18.22 18.80
C ALA A 177 20.63 19.35 19.05
N HIS A 178 19.34 19.12 18.78
CA HIS A 178 18.27 20.12 18.81
C HIS A 178 17.05 19.62 19.59
N PRO A 179 17.13 19.39 20.92
CA PRO A 179 16.05 18.77 21.71
C PRO A 179 14.75 19.59 21.72
N THR A 180 14.81 20.89 21.47
CA THR A 180 13.63 21.77 21.41
C THR A 180 12.81 21.60 20.13
N GLU A 181 13.36 20.94 19.10
CA GLU A 181 12.73 20.67 17.82
C GLU A 181 12.36 19.19 17.64
N ALA A 182 12.46 18.43 18.74
CA ALA A 182 12.24 16.99 18.73
C ALA A 182 10.82 16.59 18.23
N GLU A 183 9.79 17.38 18.49
CA GLU A 183 8.43 17.11 18.03
C GLU A 183 8.34 17.06 16.49
N THR A 184 8.87 18.07 15.79
CA THR A 184 8.90 18.09 14.32
C THR A 184 9.71 16.94 13.74
N ALA A 185 10.86 16.64 14.36
CA ALA A 185 11.72 15.54 13.94
C ALA A 185 11.05 14.16 14.13
N LEU A 186 10.27 13.99 15.22
CA LEU A 186 9.49 12.77 15.44
C LEU A 186 8.33 12.62 14.47
N ASP A 187 7.63 13.70 14.11
CA ASP A 187 6.61 13.67 13.06
C ASP A 187 7.21 13.20 11.73
N LEU A 188 8.38 13.72 11.34
CA LEU A 188 9.10 13.28 10.14
C LEU A 188 9.58 11.81 10.23
N PHE A 189 9.99 11.36 11.42
CA PHE A 189 10.29 9.95 11.65
C PHE A 189 9.07 9.07 11.44
N MET A 190 7.89 9.49 11.92
CA MET A 190 6.64 8.76 11.73
C MET A 190 6.25 8.68 10.25
N VAL A 191 6.40 9.77 9.48
CA VAL A 191 6.23 9.73 8.02
C VAL A 191 7.13 8.67 7.41
N THR A 192 8.44 8.67 7.80
CA THR A 192 9.42 7.70 7.27
C THR A 192 9.02 6.26 7.64
N LYS A 193 8.49 6.03 8.86
CA LYS A 193 8.03 4.71 9.28
C LYS A 193 6.78 4.24 8.53
N TYR A 194 5.84 5.13 8.25
CA TYR A 194 4.69 4.79 7.42
C TYR A 194 5.09 4.45 5.97
N LEU A 195 6.08 5.15 5.42
CA LEU A 195 6.62 4.83 4.09
C LEU A 195 7.26 3.43 4.03
N GLU A 196 8.03 3.04 5.04
CA GLU A 196 8.59 1.68 5.12
C GLU A 196 7.47 0.63 5.17
N ARG A 197 6.44 0.83 6.01
CA ARG A 197 5.30 -0.08 6.10
C ARG A 197 4.49 -0.18 4.79
N LEU A 198 4.39 0.92 4.04
CA LEU A 198 3.81 0.91 2.68
C LEU A 198 4.62 -0.01 1.75
N GLY A 199 5.95 0.01 1.84
CA GLY A 199 6.84 -0.91 1.13
C GLY A 199 6.56 -2.37 1.51
N ASP A 200 6.51 -2.67 2.81
CA ASP A 200 6.16 -4.00 3.34
C ASP A 200 4.85 -4.53 2.75
N HIS A 201 3.79 -3.70 2.70
CA HIS A 201 2.50 -4.10 2.13
C HIS A 201 2.56 -4.30 0.61
N ALA A 202 3.35 -3.49 -0.11
CA ALA A 202 3.59 -3.70 -1.54
C ALA A 202 4.31 -5.04 -1.82
N VAL A 203 5.25 -5.44 -0.96
CA VAL A 203 5.89 -6.76 -0.98
C VAL A 203 4.87 -7.87 -0.73
N ASN A 204 4.03 -7.74 0.30
CA ASN A 204 2.97 -8.71 0.58
C ASN A 204 2.05 -8.90 -0.64
N VAL A 205 1.62 -7.82 -1.29
CA VAL A 205 0.83 -7.87 -2.53
C VAL A 205 1.57 -8.65 -3.61
N ALA A 206 2.87 -8.38 -3.83
CA ALA A 206 3.69 -9.09 -4.83
C ALA A 206 3.83 -10.59 -4.51
N GLU A 207 4.02 -10.97 -3.25
CA GLU A 207 4.06 -12.38 -2.81
C GLU A 207 2.72 -13.11 -3.05
N TRP A 208 1.59 -12.41 -2.90
CA TRP A 208 0.28 -12.97 -3.24
C TRP A 208 0.09 -13.18 -4.75
N VAL A 209 0.75 -12.40 -5.60
CA VAL A 209 0.81 -12.66 -7.06
C VAL A 209 1.56 -13.98 -7.35
N GLU A 210 2.67 -14.23 -6.65
CA GLU A 210 3.35 -15.54 -6.74
C GLU A 210 2.42 -16.69 -6.35
N PHE A 211 1.73 -16.56 -5.21
CA PHE A 211 0.78 -17.58 -4.76
C PHE A 211 -0.36 -17.79 -5.76
N LEU A 212 -0.93 -16.74 -6.31
CA LEU A 212 -1.99 -16.82 -7.31
C LEU A 212 -1.57 -17.71 -8.50
N LYS A 213 -0.34 -17.58 -8.96
CA LYS A 213 0.20 -18.33 -10.10
C LYS A 213 0.65 -19.74 -9.75
N THR A 214 1.37 -19.89 -8.64
CA THR A 214 2.14 -21.11 -8.31
C THR A 214 1.51 -21.95 -7.21
N GLY A 215 0.67 -21.38 -6.36
CA GLY A 215 0.18 -21.99 -5.11
C GLY A 215 1.22 -21.98 -3.98
N VAL A 216 2.35 -21.28 -4.16
CA VAL A 216 3.41 -21.15 -3.16
C VAL A 216 3.41 -19.71 -2.63
N HIS A 217 3.43 -19.54 -1.32
CA HIS A 217 3.54 -18.25 -0.64
C HIS A 217 4.69 -18.28 0.36
N LYS A 218 5.60 -17.31 0.32
CA LYS A 218 6.79 -17.23 1.21
C LYS A 218 7.54 -18.57 1.26
N SER A 219 7.82 -19.15 0.10
CA SER A 219 8.51 -20.45 -0.06
C SER A 219 7.76 -21.66 0.54
N ARG A 220 6.49 -21.51 0.92
CA ARG A 220 5.63 -22.59 1.42
C ARG A 220 4.47 -22.87 0.47
N LYS A 221 4.33 -24.15 0.05
CA LYS A 221 3.14 -24.59 -0.69
C LYS A 221 1.93 -24.60 0.24
N ILE A 222 0.88 -23.85 -0.12
CA ILE A 222 -0.35 -23.76 0.68
C ILE A 222 -1.44 -24.66 0.09
N VAL A 223 -1.52 -24.77 -1.27
CA VAL A 223 -2.53 -25.58 -1.98
C VAL A 223 -1.91 -26.28 -3.17
#